data_b0df3e19f03c28cbc5765c4c209ee7f2
#
_entry.id   b0df3e19f03c28cbc5765c4c209ee7f2
#
_cell.length_a   1.000
_cell.length_b   1.000
_cell.length_c   1.000
_cell.angle_alpha   90.00
_cell.angle_beta   90.00
_cell.angle_gamma   90.00
#
_symmetry.space_group_name_H-M   'P 1'
#
loop_
_entity.id
_entity.type
_entity.pdbx_description
1 polymer ?
#
loop_
_entity_poly.entity_id
_entity_poly.type
_entity_poly.pdbx_seq_one_letter_code
_entity_poly.pdbx_strand_id
1 'polypeptide(L)'
;MTKIVVVECIPEKNLDCSKEILKNFEKHNWVYLAPPKDQTKIPTSSTLPEGEGIIISSGGSLGGPNLCFQSLKNLTNSALSTGKWLKNHGLKPNECIILNSLPLHHISGFMPWWRHQTWGSGYYWISNSIMHKPLQLKQFSEALTNKHRRPLITSLVPTQLLSLIDNTDGLRWLQSLAVIWVGGASIPIDLAEKARRKSINLAPCYGATETVAMVTCLSPKDFLNGSNSVGFPLEDVEIEINKRNSLKIKTSRIATSKWKNNKFESIKDSNGWWEAGDLAQYITLDNRKAIQILGRRDSAINSGGETIFPEDIEMELMKIISKNQIPIKDIFVLGVSDKKWGQRLVALTKFKGKELNRYPIISLLNDLIEDWQPSKKPLNWYDCPKLSRNINKKWEIKKWQDWIAFNKPIN
;
A
#
# COMPACT_ATOMS: atom_id res chain seq x y z
N MET A 1 -20.74 -28.25 -7.02
CA MET A 1 -20.83 -27.28 -5.90
C MET A 1 -19.55 -26.49 -5.85
N THR A 2 -19.63 -25.19 -5.85
CA THR A 2 -18.49 -24.27 -5.68
C THR A 2 -17.87 -24.48 -4.29
N LYS A 3 -16.53 -24.63 -4.23
CA LYS A 3 -15.80 -24.79 -2.96
C LYS A 3 -14.74 -23.69 -2.81
N ILE A 4 -14.24 -23.54 -1.59
CA ILE A 4 -13.02 -22.78 -1.33
C ILE A 4 -11.84 -23.75 -1.33
N VAL A 5 -10.82 -23.43 -2.10
CA VAL A 5 -9.54 -24.13 -2.10
C VAL A 5 -8.49 -23.17 -1.54
N VAL A 6 -7.71 -23.63 -0.58
CA VAL A 6 -6.62 -22.83 0.02
C VAL A 6 -5.35 -23.09 -0.76
N VAL A 7 -4.75 -22.04 -1.29
CA VAL A 7 -3.42 -22.08 -1.92
C VAL A 7 -2.47 -21.27 -1.05
N GLU A 8 -1.53 -21.96 -0.39
CA GLU A 8 -0.48 -21.30 0.39
C GLU A 8 0.55 -20.67 -0.56
N CYS A 9 0.62 -19.35 -0.55
CA CYS A 9 1.46 -18.57 -1.46
C CYS A 9 2.89 -18.47 -0.93
N ILE A 10 3.68 -19.51 -1.17
CA ILE A 10 5.11 -19.56 -0.83
C ILE A 10 5.90 -18.89 -1.96
N PRO A 11 6.71 -17.83 -1.68
CA PRO A 11 7.38 -17.05 -2.72
C PRO A 11 8.27 -17.87 -3.67
N GLU A 12 8.92 -18.92 -3.16
CA GLU A 12 9.78 -19.82 -3.94
C GLU A 12 9.00 -20.77 -4.86
N LYS A 13 7.69 -20.92 -4.63
CA LYS A 13 6.78 -21.80 -5.36
C LYS A 13 5.72 -21.05 -6.17
N ASN A 14 5.95 -19.78 -6.49
CA ASN A 14 4.96 -18.94 -7.20
C ASN A 14 4.45 -19.56 -8.51
N LEU A 15 5.31 -20.28 -9.24
CA LEU A 15 4.89 -20.95 -10.48
C LEU A 15 3.90 -22.10 -10.21
N ASP A 16 4.13 -22.88 -9.17
CA ASP A 16 3.23 -23.99 -8.81
C ASP A 16 1.92 -23.44 -8.25
N CYS A 17 2.00 -22.42 -7.39
CA CYS A 17 0.82 -21.70 -6.90
C CYS A 17 -0.03 -21.16 -8.07
N SER A 18 0.59 -20.55 -9.07
CA SER A 18 -0.14 -20.01 -10.22
C SER A 18 -0.84 -21.07 -11.06
N LYS A 19 -0.21 -22.23 -11.26
CA LYS A 19 -0.83 -23.38 -11.94
C LYS A 19 -2.02 -23.93 -11.14
N GLU A 20 -1.87 -24.05 -9.83
CA GLU A 20 -2.94 -24.53 -8.96
C GLU A 20 -4.14 -23.57 -8.95
N ILE A 21 -3.88 -22.26 -8.95
CA ILE A 21 -4.93 -21.23 -9.04
C ILE A 21 -5.71 -21.41 -10.35
N LEU A 22 -5.06 -21.51 -11.51
CA LEU A 22 -5.73 -21.68 -12.81
C LEU A 22 -6.58 -22.96 -12.85
N LYS A 23 -6.02 -24.08 -12.39
CA LYS A 23 -6.74 -25.37 -12.31
C LYS A 23 -8.01 -25.29 -11.47
N ASN A 24 -8.02 -24.43 -10.42
CA ASN A 24 -9.20 -24.26 -9.60
C ASN A 24 -10.22 -23.30 -10.22
N PHE A 25 -9.80 -22.32 -11.00
CA PHE A 25 -10.71 -21.49 -11.79
C PHE A 25 -11.45 -22.30 -12.86
N GLU A 26 -10.76 -23.23 -13.55
CA GLU A 26 -11.38 -24.17 -14.49
C GLU A 26 -12.47 -25.05 -13.83
N LYS A 27 -12.38 -25.26 -12.51
CA LYS A 27 -13.35 -26.01 -11.71
C LYS A 27 -14.40 -25.12 -11.03
N HIS A 28 -14.47 -23.84 -11.39
CA HIS A 28 -15.38 -22.86 -10.81
C HIS A 28 -15.28 -22.76 -9.27
N ASN A 29 -14.06 -22.86 -8.73
CA ASN A 29 -13.80 -22.72 -7.29
C ASN A 29 -13.36 -21.31 -6.91
N TRP A 30 -13.64 -20.94 -5.67
CA TRP A 30 -12.98 -19.81 -5.00
C TRP A 30 -11.62 -20.25 -4.49
N VAL A 31 -10.59 -19.45 -4.72
CA VAL A 31 -9.22 -19.74 -4.28
C VAL A 31 -8.80 -18.74 -3.20
N TYR A 32 -8.63 -19.22 -1.99
CA TYR A 32 -8.06 -18.40 -0.92
C TYR A 32 -6.55 -18.38 -1.07
N LEU A 33 -6.00 -17.18 -1.31
CA LEU A 33 -4.56 -16.93 -1.40
C LEU A 33 -4.01 -16.72 0.00
N ALA A 34 -3.61 -17.79 0.65
CA ALA A 34 -3.12 -17.77 2.02
C ALA A 34 -1.65 -17.34 2.09
N PRO A 35 -1.27 -16.42 2.99
CA PRO A 35 0.15 -16.23 3.33
C PRO A 35 0.74 -17.50 3.95
N PRO A 36 2.06 -17.67 3.94
CA PRO A 36 2.69 -18.83 4.59
C PRO A 36 2.31 -18.94 6.06
N LYS A 37 1.96 -20.17 6.49
CA LYS A 37 1.54 -20.49 7.86
C LYS A 37 0.31 -19.73 8.36
N ASP A 38 -0.59 -19.40 7.46
CA ASP A 38 -1.84 -18.71 7.80
C ASP A 38 -2.79 -19.60 8.59
N GLN A 39 -3.44 -19.02 9.59
CA GLN A 39 -4.45 -19.68 10.43
C GLN A 39 -5.81 -18.99 10.35
N THR A 40 -6.02 -18.17 9.33
CA THR A 40 -7.27 -17.44 9.14
C THR A 40 -8.44 -18.40 8.93
N LYS A 41 -9.48 -18.23 9.73
CA LYS A 41 -10.74 -18.99 9.52
C LYS A 41 -11.41 -18.50 8.25
N ILE A 42 -11.67 -19.44 7.34
CA ILE A 42 -12.39 -19.18 6.10
C ILE A 42 -13.86 -19.63 6.24
N PRO A 43 -14.81 -19.05 5.47
CA PRO A 43 -16.20 -19.48 5.48
C PRO A 43 -16.35 -20.92 4.97
N THR A 44 -17.37 -21.61 5.46
CA THR A 44 -17.78 -22.92 4.94
C THR A 44 -18.59 -22.79 3.65
N SER A 45 -18.62 -23.81 2.81
CA SER A 45 -19.12 -23.75 1.43
C SER A 45 -20.62 -23.48 1.24
N SER A 46 -21.45 -23.48 2.27
CA SER A 46 -22.91 -23.41 2.14
C SER A 46 -23.49 -22.04 1.78
N THR A 47 -22.68 -20.96 1.81
CA THR A 47 -23.15 -19.58 1.62
C THR A 47 -22.21 -18.74 0.74
N LEU A 48 -21.44 -19.38 -0.13
CA LEU A 48 -20.47 -18.67 -0.98
C LEU A 48 -21.17 -17.81 -2.03
N PRO A 49 -20.59 -16.66 -2.40
CA PRO A 49 -21.03 -15.92 -3.57
C PRO A 49 -20.97 -16.79 -4.83
N GLU A 50 -21.88 -16.57 -5.76
CA GLU A 50 -21.88 -17.25 -7.05
C GLU A 50 -20.61 -16.96 -7.86
N GLY A 51 -20.19 -17.94 -8.66
CA GLY A 51 -19.03 -17.85 -9.55
C GLY A 51 -17.72 -18.34 -8.89
N GLU A 52 -16.62 -17.96 -9.54
CA GLU A 52 -15.26 -18.28 -9.14
C GLU A 52 -14.43 -17.00 -9.02
N GLY A 53 -13.30 -17.13 -8.34
CA GLY A 53 -12.37 -16.01 -8.17
C GLY A 53 -11.37 -16.24 -7.05
N ILE A 54 -10.83 -15.16 -6.52
CA ILE A 54 -9.89 -15.22 -5.41
C ILE A 54 -10.50 -14.65 -4.13
N ILE A 55 -10.01 -15.17 -3.02
CA ILE A 55 -10.24 -14.61 -1.69
C ILE A 55 -8.91 -14.09 -1.19
N ILE A 56 -8.87 -12.82 -0.83
CA ILE A 56 -7.65 -12.16 -0.32
C ILE A 56 -7.97 -11.51 1.02
N SER A 57 -7.06 -11.66 1.97
CA SER A 57 -7.12 -10.94 3.23
C SER A 57 -6.84 -9.45 3.02
N SER A 58 -7.77 -8.59 3.40
CA SER A 58 -7.53 -7.15 3.51
C SER A 58 -7.21 -6.78 4.96
N GLY A 59 -6.27 -5.85 5.14
CA GLY A 59 -5.89 -5.38 6.47
C GLY A 59 -7.01 -4.54 7.10
N GLY A 60 -7.73 -5.10 8.06
CA GLY A 60 -8.62 -4.33 8.93
C GLY A 60 -7.84 -3.69 10.06
N SER A 61 -7.99 -2.38 10.28
CA SER A 61 -7.36 -1.66 11.39
C SER A 61 -7.97 -2.00 12.76
N LEU A 62 -9.17 -2.55 12.77
CA LEU A 62 -9.94 -2.90 13.97
C LEU A 62 -10.59 -4.28 13.81
N GLY A 63 -9.98 -5.31 14.38
CA GLY A 63 -10.61 -6.60 14.65
C GLY A 63 -10.53 -7.65 13.55
N GLY A 64 -9.41 -8.34 13.41
CA GLY A 64 -9.22 -9.55 12.60
C GLY A 64 -9.14 -9.32 11.09
N PRO A 65 -8.71 -10.32 10.32
CA PRO A 65 -8.60 -10.22 8.87
C PRO A 65 -10.00 -10.17 8.25
N ASN A 66 -10.20 -9.21 7.34
CA ASN A 66 -11.34 -9.19 6.45
C ASN A 66 -10.98 -9.98 5.18
N LEU A 67 -11.81 -10.93 4.76
CA LEU A 67 -11.60 -11.65 3.52
C LEU A 67 -12.45 -11.00 2.41
N CYS A 68 -11.78 -10.49 1.38
CA CYS A 68 -12.43 -9.93 0.19
C CYS A 68 -12.57 -10.99 -0.89
N PHE A 69 -13.79 -11.14 -1.42
CA PHE A 69 -14.12 -12.05 -2.52
C PHE A 69 -14.09 -11.28 -3.83
N GLN A 70 -13.10 -11.58 -4.67
CA GLN A 70 -12.90 -10.94 -5.97
C GLN A 70 -13.18 -11.94 -7.10
N SER A 71 -14.26 -11.73 -7.85
CA SER A 71 -14.61 -12.60 -8.99
C SER A 71 -13.59 -12.48 -10.13
N LEU A 72 -13.49 -13.51 -10.97
CA LEU A 72 -12.65 -13.47 -12.18
C LEU A 72 -13.02 -12.30 -13.09
N LYS A 73 -14.30 -11.95 -13.17
CA LYS A 73 -14.77 -10.78 -13.92
C LYS A 73 -14.16 -9.49 -13.39
N ASN A 74 -14.14 -9.32 -12.07
CA ASN A 74 -13.54 -8.13 -11.45
C ASN A 74 -12.03 -8.04 -11.71
N LEU A 75 -11.32 -9.17 -11.59
CA LEU A 75 -9.89 -9.27 -11.87
C LEU A 75 -9.58 -8.90 -13.31
N THR A 76 -10.33 -9.47 -14.26
CA THR A 76 -10.15 -9.22 -15.70
C THR A 76 -10.47 -7.78 -16.06
N ASN A 77 -11.57 -7.20 -15.54
CA ASN A 77 -11.91 -5.81 -15.76
C ASN A 77 -10.82 -4.86 -15.24
N SER A 78 -10.23 -5.15 -14.07
CA SER A 78 -9.10 -4.39 -13.55
C SER A 78 -7.87 -4.46 -14.45
N ALA A 79 -7.55 -5.65 -14.96
CA ALA A 79 -6.45 -5.84 -15.88
C ALA A 79 -6.68 -5.06 -17.19
N LEU A 80 -7.90 -5.14 -17.77
CA LEU A 80 -8.25 -4.42 -19.00
C LEU A 80 -8.19 -2.90 -18.80
N SER A 81 -8.72 -2.38 -17.71
CA SER A 81 -8.68 -0.95 -17.37
C SER A 81 -7.24 -0.43 -17.24
N THR A 82 -6.38 -1.18 -16.54
CA THR A 82 -4.94 -0.85 -16.43
C THR A 82 -4.23 -0.94 -17.80
N GLY A 83 -4.60 -1.93 -18.63
CA GLY A 83 -4.08 -2.05 -19.99
C GLY A 83 -4.47 -0.88 -20.88
N LYS A 84 -5.69 -0.37 -20.74
CA LYS A 84 -6.16 0.83 -21.44
C LYS A 84 -5.37 2.08 -21.00
N TRP A 85 -5.11 2.21 -19.68
CA TRP A 85 -4.26 3.26 -19.16
C TRP A 85 -2.86 3.22 -19.80
N LEU A 86 -2.22 2.04 -19.91
CA LEU A 86 -0.92 1.89 -20.59
C LEU A 86 -0.99 2.34 -22.05
N LYS A 87 -2.02 1.93 -22.80
CA LYS A 87 -2.22 2.33 -24.20
C LYS A 87 -2.32 3.85 -24.36
N ASN A 88 -3.06 4.50 -23.45
CA ASN A 88 -3.21 5.96 -23.44
C ASN A 88 -1.89 6.69 -23.14
N HIS A 89 -0.87 5.96 -22.61
CA HIS A 89 0.48 6.46 -22.36
C HIS A 89 1.54 5.87 -23.31
N GLY A 90 1.12 5.39 -24.48
CA GLY A 90 2.01 4.97 -25.57
C GLY A 90 2.62 3.58 -25.40
N LEU A 91 2.15 2.76 -24.46
CA LEU A 91 2.65 1.40 -24.24
C LEU A 91 1.59 0.36 -24.59
N LYS A 92 1.95 -0.64 -25.41
CA LYS A 92 1.07 -1.75 -25.71
C LYS A 92 1.23 -2.85 -24.66
N PRO A 93 0.15 -3.21 -23.90
CA PRO A 93 0.25 -4.17 -22.80
C PRO A 93 0.86 -5.51 -23.18
N ASN A 94 0.52 -6.06 -24.33
CA ASN A 94 1.04 -7.33 -24.84
C ASN A 94 2.52 -7.28 -25.23
N GLU A 95 3.07 -6.09 -25.52
CA GLU A 95 4.48 -5.88 -25.84
C GLU A 95 5.33 -5.60 -24.59
N CYS A 96 4.73 -5.39 -23.42
CA CYS A 96 5.47 -5.19 -22.17
C CYS A 96 5.97 -6.51 -21.55
N ILE A 97 6.98 -6.39 -20.70
CA ILE A 97 7.41 -7.45 -19.78
C ILE A 97 7.16 -6.96 -18.35
N ILE A 98 6.38 -7.71 -17.60
CA ILE A 98 6.07 -7.40 -16.20
C ILE A 98 7.10 -8.08 -15.30
N LEU A 99 7.79 -7.30 -14.47
CA LEU A 99 8.64 -7.79 -13.39
C LEU A 99 7.87 -7.70 -12.07
N ASN A 100 7.64 -8.82 -11.39
CA ASN A 100 6.84 -8.84 -10.17
C ASN A 100 7.62 -9.35 -8.97
N SER A 101 7.81 -8.49 -7.97
CA SER A 101 8.48 -8.81 -6.71
C SER A 101 7.53 -8.86 -5.50
N LEU A 102 6.23 -8.66 -5.73
CA LEU A 102 5.25 -8.57 -4.66
C LEU A 102 4.60 -9.94 -4.39
N PRO A 103 4.25 -10.26 -3.13
CA PRO A 103 3.70 -11.56 -2.76
C PRO A 103 2.32 -11.83 -3.37
N LEU A 104 2.10 -13.05 -3.86
CA LEU A 104 0.83 -13.48 -4.50
C LEU A 104 -0.40 -13.35 -3.60
N HIS A 105 -0.24 -13.53 -2.30
CA HIS A 105 -1.35 -13.42 -1.34
C HIS A 105 -1.80 -11.96 -1.08
N HIS A 106 -1.19 -10.98 -1.74
CA HIS A 106 -1.65 -9.59 -1.78
C HIS A 106 -2.17 -9.24 -3.17
N ILE A 107 -3.22 -8.42 -3.24
CA ILE A 107 -3.77 -7.98 -4.53
C ILE A 107 -2.73 -7.28 -5.42
N SER A 108 -1.78 -6.56 -4.80
CA SER A 108 -0.67 -5.91 -5.49
C SER A 108 0.33 -6.87 -6.13
N GLY A 109 0.47 -8.09 -5.60
CA GLY A 109 1.33 -9.13 -6.16
C GLY A 109 0.57 -10.10 -7.09
N PHE A 110 -0.72 -10.31 -6.84
CA PHE A 110 -1.57 -11.13 -7.70
C PHE A 110 -1.87 -10.45 -9.04
N MET A 111 -2.24 -9.17 -9.02
CA MET A 111 -2.66 -8.47 -10.23
C MET A 111 -1.58 -8.33 -11.32
N PRO A 112 -0.28 -8.15 -11.06
CA PRO A 112 0.74 -8.23 -12.09
C PRO A 112 0.74 -9.55 -12.86
N TRP A 113 0.56 -10.68 -12.16
CA TRP A 113 0.43 -11.98 -12.79
C TRP A 113 -0.88 -12.12 -13.58
N TRP A 114 -2.02 -11.65 -13.03
CA TRP A 114 -3.31 -11.70 -13.73
C TRP A 114 -3.34 -10.79 -14.97
N ARG A 115 -2.65 -9.65 -14.93
CA ARG A 115 -2.43 -8.79 -16.09
C ARG A 115 -1.66 -9.50 -17.19
N HIS A 116 -0.60 -10.24 -16.84
CA HIS A 116 0.10 -11.09 -17.79
C HIS A 116 -0.85 -12.10 -18.47
N GLN A 117 -1.66 -12.82 -17.71
CA GLN A 117 -2.65 -13.77 -18.25
C GLN A 117 -3.66 -13.07 -19.18
N THR A 118 -4.10 -11.87 -18.83
CA THR A 118 -5.11 -11.12 -19.58
C THR A 118 -4.53 -10.45 -20.82
N TRP A 119 -3.30 -9.95 -20.77
CA TRP A 119 -2.69 -9.15 -21.85
C TRP A 119 -1.86 -9.96 -22.82
N GLY A 120 -1.45 -11.18 -22.45
CA GLY A 120 -0.44 -11.93 -23.20
C GLY A 120 0.95 -11.29 -23.16
N SER A 121 1.26 -10.52 -22.12
CA SER A 121 2.55 -9.86 -21.92
C SER A 121 3.65 -10.86 -21.54
N GLY A 122 4.92 -10.42 -21.54
CA GLY A 122 5.99 -11.15 -20.85
C GLY A 122 5.82 -11.03 -19.33
N TYR A 123 6.33 -12.02 -18.57
CA TYR A 123 6.22 -12.01 -17.13
C TYR A 123 7.38 -12.75 -16.45
N TYR A 124 7.91 -12.16 -15.39
CA TYR A 124 8.95 -12.78 -14.56
C TYR A 124 8.71 -12.50 -13.08
N TRP A 125 8.80 -13.54 -12.27
CA TRP A 125 8.90 -13.42 -10.84
C TRP A 125 10.28 -12.96 -10.42
N ILE A 126 10.34 -11.93 -9.58
CA ILE A 126 11.57 -11.46 -8.95
C ILE A 126 11.53 -11.90 -7.48
N SER A 127 12.44 -12.79 -7.10
CA SER A 127 12.49 -13.23 -5.70
C SER A 127 12.91 -12.09 -4.77
N ASN A 128 12.47 -12.16 -3.52
CA ASN A 128 12.86 -11.18 -2.50
C ASN A 128 14.39 -11.12 -2.32
N SER A 129 15.08 -12.25 -2.48
CA SER A 129 16.54 -12.31 -2.42
C SER A 129 17.22 -11.52 -3.54
N ILE A 130 16.65 -11.49 -4.75
CA ILE A 130 17.15 -10.70 -5.88
C ILE A 130 16.85 -9.22 -5.66
N MET A 131 15.68 -8.86 -5.13
CA MET A 131 15.34 -7.47 -4.79
C MET A 131 16.33 -6.79 -3.83
N HIS A 132 16.99 -7.59 -2.98
CA HIS A 132 18.04 -7.11 -2.07
C HIS A 132 19.46 -7.16 -2.68
N LYS A 133 19.60 -7.53 -3.94
CA LYS A 133 20.87 -7.59 -4.68
C LYS A 133 20.80 -6.74 -5.95
N PRO A 134 20.93 -5.41 -5.85
CA PRO A 134 20.68 -4.47 -6.96
C PRO A 134 21.48 -4.78 -8.22
N LEU A 135 22.74 -5.21 -8.11
CA LEU A 135 23.54 -5.61 -9.24
C LEU A 135 22.94 -6.79 -10.02
N GLN A 136 22.49 -7.84 -9.30
CA GLN A 136 21.85 -9.00 -9.95
C GLN A 136 20.53 -8.62 -10.60
N LEU A 137 19.74 -7.77 -9.93
CA LEU A 137 18.46 -7.25 -10.42
C LEU A 137 18.66 -6.48 -11.73
N LYS A 138 19.66 -5.60 -11.79
CA LYS A 138 20.03 -4.85 -13.00
C LYS A 138 20.48 -5.79 -14.12
N GLN A 139 21.43 -6.69 -13.87
CA GLN A 139 21.93 -7.65 -14.86
C GLN A 139 20.81 -8.52 -15.45
N PHE A 140 19.90 -8.99 -14.60
CA PHE A 140 18.73 -9.74 -15.03
C PHE A 140 17.85 -8.93 -15.98
N SER A 141 17.57 -7.67 -15.66
CA SER A 141 16.74 -6.80 -16.50
C SER A 141 17.42 -6.41 -17.80
N GLU A 142 18.73 -6.15 -17.78
CA GLU A 142 19.53 -5.88 -18.97
C GLU A 142 19.53 -7.08 -19.94
N ALA A 143 19.68 -8.31 -19.42
CA ALA A 143 19.57 -9.53 -20.21
C ALA A 143 18.21 -9.67 -20.90
N LEU A 144 17.11 -9.34 -20.17
CA LEU A 144 15.77 -9.36 -20.74
C LEU A 144 15.57 -8.29 -21.81
N THR A 145 16.05 -7.07 -21.57
CA THR A 145 15.97 -5.96 -22.53
C THR A 145 16.73 -6.29 -23.80
N ASN A 146 17.96 -6.80 -23.70
CA ASN A 146 18.79 -7.18 -24.83
C ASN A 146 18.17 -8.31 -25.66
N LYS A 147 17.56 -9.29 -24.98
CA LYS A 147 16.92 -10.45 -25.61
C LYS A 147 15.63 -10.10 -26.33
N HIS A 148 14.77 -9.28 -25.70
CA HIS A 148 13.38 -9.10 -26.15
C HIS A 148 13.10 -7.72 -26.75
N ARG A 149 13.90 -6.69 -26.46
CA ARG A 149 13.72 -5.28 -26.87
C ARG A 149 12.31 -4.76 -26.52
N ARG A 150 11.75 -5.21 -25.39
CA ARG A 150 10.40 -4.89 -24.93
C ARG A 150 10.45 -4.01 -23.69
N PRO A 151 9.50 -3.07 -23.52
CA PRO A 151 9.43 -2.24 -22.32
C PRO A 151 9.26 -3.09 -21.05
N LEU A 152 10.10 -2.82 -20.04
CA LEU A 152 9.97 -3.43 -18.71
C LEU A 152 9.08 -2.55 -17.84
N ILE A 153 8.13 -3.15 -17.15
CA ILE A 153 7.22 -2.48 -16.20
C ILE A 153 7.17 -3.25 -14.89
N THR A 154 6.93 -2.55 -13.77
CA THR A 154 6.84 -3.17 -12.45
C THR A 154 5.87 -2.45 -11.53
N SER A 155 5.53 -3.10 -10.42
CA SER A 155 4.85 -2.49 -9.26
C SER A 155 5.75 -2.59 -8.04
N LEU A 156 5.91 -1.48 -7.32
CA LEU A 156 6.70 -1.41 -6.09
C LEU A 156 5.89 -0.78 -4.96
N VAL A 157 6.29 -1.07 -3.74
CA VAL A 157 5.88 -0.28 -2.57
C VAL A 157 6.95 0.76 -2.25
N PRO A 158 6.64 1.88 -1.57
CA PRO A 158 7.61 2.95 -1.29
C PRO A 158 8.88 2.47 -0.59
N THR A 159 8.78 1.46 0.28
CA THR A 159 9.95 0.89 0.97
C THR A 159 10.92 0.16 0.04
N GLN A 160 10.43 -0.48 -1.03
CA GLN A 160 11.28 -1.09 -2.05
C GLN A 160 11.96 -0.02 -2.91
N LEU A 161 11.22 1.03 -3.30
CA LEU A 161 11.79 2.18 -4.01
C LEU A 161 12.91 2.82 -3.18
N LEU A 162 12.67 3.06 -1.89
CA LEU A 162 13.66 3.66 -0.98
C LEU A 162 14.93 2.79 -0.88
N SER A 163 14.80 1.47 -0.81
CA SER A 163 15.97 0.58 -0.71
C SER A 163 16.84 0.52 -1.96
N LEU A 164 16.28 0.87 -3.13
CA LEU A 164 16.97 0.78 -4.43
C LEU A 164 17.56 2.12 -4.88
N ILE A 165 16.91 3.24 -4.57
CA ILE A 165 17.23 4.55 -5.16
C ILE A 165 18.61 5.08 -4.74
N ASP A 166 19.13 4.65 -3.59
CA ASP A 166 20.43 5.06 -3.05
C ASP A 166 21.60 4.19 -3.51
N ASN A 167 21.30 3.05 -4.11
CA ASN A 167 22.30 2.16 -4.67
C ASN A 167 22.48 2.44 -6.16
N THR A 168 23.72 2.53 -6.65
CA THR A 168 24.02 2.86 -8.06
C THR A 168 23.37 1.90 -9.06
N ASP A 169 23.45 0.57 -8.81
CA ASP A 169 22.86 -0.43 -9.70
C ASP A 169 21.33 -0.48 -9.54
N GLY A 170 20.82 -0.29 -8.33
CA GLY A 170 19.39 -0.14 -8.05
C GLY A 170 18.79 1.07 -8.77
N LEU A 171 19.49 2.20 -8.78
CA LEU A 171 19.08 3.40 -9.51
C LEU A 171 19.05 3.14 -11.02
N ARG A 172 20.10 2.52 -11.57
CA ARG A 172 20.15 2.17 -13.02
C ARG A 172 19.02 1.23 -13.39
N TRP A 173 18.69 0.27 -12.52
CA TRP A 173 17.55 -0.61 -12.73
C TRP A 173 16.23 0.19 -12.73
N LEU A 174 16.01 1.07 -11.76
CA LEU A 174 14.80 1.91 -11.69
C LEU A 174 14.66 2.78 -12.95
N GLN A 175 15.76 3.33 -13.46
CA GLN A 175 15.78 4.17 -14.66
C GLN A 175 15.54 3.37 -15.97
N SER A 176 15.81 2.06 -15.98
CA SER A 176 15.56 1.20 -17.15
C SER A 176 14.11 0.82 -17.36
N LEU A 177 13.24 1.09 -16.38
CA LEU A 177 11.83 0.71 -16.40
C LEU A 177 10.99 1.79 -17.09
N ALA A 178 10.12 1.35 -18.01
CA ALA A 178 9.22 2.25 -18.72
C ALA A 178 8.13 2.84 -17.81
N VAL A 179 7.61 2.03 -16.86
CA VAL A 179 6.63 2.44 -15.86
C VAL A 179 6.89 1.68 -14.56
N ILE A 180 6.87 2.41 -13.45
CA ILE A 180 6.91 1.86 -12.10
C ILE A 180 5.66 2.31 -11.36
N TRP A 181 4.65 1.46 -11.24
CA TRP A 181 3.52 1.74 -10.37
C TRP A 181 3.95 1.69 -8.91
N VAL A 182 3.68 2.76 -8.17
CA VAL A 182 3.97 2.82 -6.73
C VAL A 182 2.68 3.05 -5.96
N GLY A 183 2.35 2.09 -5.09
CA GLY A 183 1.12 2.14 -4.31
C GLY A 183 1.23 1.37 -3.00
N GLY A 184 0.08 1.19 -2.32
CA GLY A 184 -0.01 0.48 -1.04
C GLY A 184 0.35 1.33 0.19
N ALA A 185 1.03 2.46 -0.01
CA ALA A 185 1.28 3.50 0.99
C ALA A 185 1.61 4.84 0.31
N SER A 186 1.56 5.94 1.05
CA SER A 186 1.99 7.26 0.57
C SER A 186 3.49 7.26 0.25
N ILE A 187 3.89 7.93 -0.83
CA ILE A 187 5.30 8.15 -1.16
C ILE A 187 5.74 9.40 -0.37
N PRO A 188 6.76 9.29 0.51
CA PRO A 188 7.31 10.47 1.19
C PRO A 188 7.75 11.54 0.19
N ILE A 189 7.51 12.81 0.51
CA ILE A 189 7.78 13.93 -0.41
C ILE A 189 9.25 13.97 -0.83
N ASP A 190 10.18 13.78 0.10
CA ASP A 190 11.61 13.72 -0.17
C ASP A 190 12.02 12.56 -1.08
N LEU A 191 11.37 11.38 -0.93
CA LEU A 191 11.56 10.24 -1.81
C LEU A 191 11.02 10.53 -3.22
N ALA A 192 9.85 11.18 -3.31
CA ALA A 192 9.27 11.59 -4.59
C ALA A 192 10.17 12.60 -5.31
N GLU A 193 10.66 13.64 -4.60
CA GLU A 193 11.60 14.63 -5.15
C GLU A 193 12.92 13.99 -5.58
N LYS A 194 13.45 13.06 -4.79
CA LYS A 194 14.65 12.30 -5.13
C LYS A 194 14.46 11.49 -6.41
N ALA A 195 13.31 10.81 -6.54
CA ALA A 195 12.98 10.05 -7.73
C ALA A 195 12.86 10.94 -8.98
N ARG A 196 12.28 12.16 -8.86
CA ARG A 196 12.22 13.16 -9.94
C ARG A 196 13.60 13.61 -10.38
N ARG A 197 14.45 14.03 -9.41
CA ARG A 197 15.82 14.44 -9.71
C ARG A 197 16.65 13.35 -10.39
N LYS A 198 16.29 12.08 -10.20
CA LYS A 198 16.92 10.92 -10.82
C LYS A 198 16.17 10.45 -12.08
N SER A 199 15.19 11.19 -12.56
CA SER A 199 14.41 10.89 -13.78
C SER A 199 13.83 9.47 -13.79
N ILE A 200 13.26 9.02 -12.65
CA ILE A 200 12.65 7.70 -12.51
C ILE A 200 11.18 7.78 -12.93
N ASN A 201 10.72 6.91 -13.83
CA ASN A 201 9.38 6.87 -14.39
C ASN A 201 8.36 6.30 -13.39
N LEU A 202 8.14 6.98 -12.25
CA LEU A 202 7.12 6.57 -11.28
C LEU A 202 5.72 6.92 -11.79
N ALA A 203 4.81 6.01 -11.54
CA ALA A 203 3.37 6.17 -11.72
C ALA A 203 2.67 5.94 -10.36
N PRO A 204 2.64 6.96 -9.47
CA PRO A 204 1.90 6.88 -8.23
C PRO A 204 0.46 6.49 -8.47
N CYS A 205 -0.03 5.51 -7.72
CA CYS A 205 -1.38 4.99 -7.90
C CYS A 205 -2.06 4.72 -6.55
N TYR A 206 -3.39 4.79 -6.54
CA TYR A 206 -4.20 4.47 -5.38
C TYR A 206 -5.20 3.36 -5.73
N GLY A 207 -5.41 2.49 -4.78
CA GLY A 207 -6.37 1.39 -4.85
C GLY A 207 -6.29 0.51 -3.61
N ALA A 208 -7.22 -0.43 -3.52
CA ALA A 208 -7.37 -1.31 -2.38
C ALA A 208 -7.65 -2.76 -2.82
N THR A 209 -7.64 -3.69 -1.88
CA THR A 209 -8.08 -5.07 -2.10
C THR A 209 -9.53 -5.10 -2.57
N GLU A 210 -10.36 -4.22 -2.01
CA GLU A 210 -11.78 -4.06 -2.30
C GLU A 210 -12.06 -3.61 -3.74
N THR A 211 -11.11 -2.95 -4.40
CA THR A 211 -11.23 -2.41 -5.78
C THR A 211 -10.39 -3.15 -6.82
N VAL A 212 -9.85 -4.30 -6.47
CA VAL A 212 -8.91 -5.07 -7.33
C VAL A 212 -7.73 -4.20 -7.77
N ALA A 213 -6.92 -3.78 -6.81
CA ALA A 213 -5.77 -2.90 -7.01
C ALA A 213 -6.16 -1.46 -7.42
N MET A 214 -5.42 -0.85 -8.36
CA MET A 214 -5.51 0.58 -8.63
C MET A 214 -6.84 1.03 -9.25
N VAL A 215 -7.33 2.15 -8.77
CA VAL A 215 -8.48 2.90 -9.31
C VAL A 215 -8.10 4.27 -9.82
N THR A 216 -6.97 4.81 -9.36
CA THR A 216 -6.36 6.03 -9.92
C THR A 216 -4.91 5.79 -10.24
N CYS A 217 -4.38 6.54 -11.19
CA CYS A 217 -2.97 6.46 -11.56
C CYS A 217 -2.48 7.80 -12.13
N LEU A 218 -1.34 8.28 -11.63
CA LEU A 218 -0.62 9.41 -12.17
C LEU A 218 0.31 8.94 -13.30
N SER A 219 0.43 9.68 -14.38
CA SER A 219 1.38 9.35 -15.43
C SER A 219 2.83 9.62 -14.99
N PRO A 220 3.84 8.90 -15.50
CA PRO A 220 5.24 9.23 -15.26
C PRO A 220 5.60 10.66 -15.67
N LYS A 221 5.01 11.17 -16.73
CA LYS A 221 5.20 12.56 -17.19
C LYS A 221 4.73 13.56 -16.13
N ASP A 222 3.51 13.39 -15.63
CA ASP A 222 2.94 14.30 -14.63
C ASP A 222 3.66 14.19 -13.28
N PHE A 223 4.14 12.99 -12.93
CA PHE A 223 5.00 12.80 -11.76
C PHE A 223 6.32 13.57 -11.91
N LEU A 224 7.00 13.45 -13.04
CA LEU A 224 8.26 14.14 -13.31
C LEU A 224 8.07 15.67 -13.36
N ASN A 225 6.89 16.14 -13.78
CA ASN A 225 6.52 17.55 -13.76
C ASN A 225 6.14 18.09 -12.37
N GLY A 226 6.32 17.32 -11.31
CA GLY A 226 6.20 17.79 -9.92
C GLY A 226 4.90 17.42 -9.19
N SER A 227 3.94 16.72 -9.83
CA SER A 227 2.70 16.34 -9.15
C SER A 227 2.94 15.32 -8.04
N ASN A 228 2.34 15.56 -6.86
CA ASN A 228 2.31 14.63 -5.71
C ASN A 228 0.94 13.93 -5.57
N SER A 229 0.09 13.99 -6.58
CA SER A 229 -1.19 13.30 -6.58
C SER A 229 -1.03 11.79 -6.87
N VAL A 230 -2.12 11.05 -6.70
CA VAL A 230 -2.27 9.69 -7.21
C VAL A 230 -2.97 9.66 -8.59
N GLY A 231 -2.99 10.82 -9.26
CA GLY A 231 -3.48 10.99 -10.61
C GLY A 231 -5.00 10.99 -10.74
N PHE A 232 -5.45 10.53 -11.89
CA PHE A 232 -6.85 10.57 -12.31
C PHE A 232 -7.51 9.21 -12.13
N PRO A 233 -8.83 9.15 -11.95
CA PRO A 233 -9.59 7.91 -12.02
C PRO A 233 -9.32 7.17 -13.34
N LEU A 234 -9.21 5.85 -13.28
CA LEU A 234 -9.23 5.01 -14.48
C LEU A 234 -10.62 5.11 -15.13
N GLU A 235 -10.72 4.83 -16.42
CA GLU A 235 -11.93 5.12 -17.20
C GLU A 235 -13.22 4.42 -16.71
N ASP A 236 -13.08 3.30 -16.00
CA ASP A 236 -14.19 2.54 -15.42
C ASP A 236 -14.49 2.91 -13.96
N VAL A 237 -13.94 4.03 -13.47
CA VAL A 237 -14.01 4.44 -12.07
C VAL A 237 -14.64 5.82 -11.92
N GLU A 238 -15.66 5.91 -11.09
CA GLU A 238 -16.21 7.16 -10.60
C GLU A 238 -15.68 7.41 -9.17
N ILE A 239 -15.31 8.66 -8.88
CA ILE A 239 -14.84 9.10 -7.57
C ILE A 239 -15.69 10.28 -7.09
N GLU A 240 -16.10 10.21 -5.83
CA GLU A 240 -16.74 11.29 -5.09
C GLU A 240 -15.94 11.59 -3.81
N ILE A 241 -15.67 12.87 -3.59
CA ILE A 241 -15.07 13.36 -2.34
C ILE A 241 -16.04 14.35 -1.73
N ASN A 242 -16.58 14.04 -0.56
CA ASN A 242 -17.57 14.86 0.11
C ASN A 242 -16.92 16.03 0.88
N LYS A 243 -17.76 16.91 1.46
CA LYS A 243 -17.31 18.09 2.24
C LYS A 243 -16.43 17.75 3.47
N ARG A 244 -16.42 16.50 3.91
CA ARG A 244 -15.55 15.99 5.01
C ARG A 244 -14.34 15.26 4.47
N ASN A 245 -13.98 15.47 3.20
CA ASN A 245 -12.88 14.80 2.50
C ASN A 245 -12.99 13.27 2.44
N SER A 246 -14.14 12.67 2.78
CA SER A 246 -14.32 11.23 2.71
C SER A 246 -14.38 10.77 1.26
N LEU A 247 -13.56 9.78 0.91
CA LEU A 247 -13.42 9.23 -0.41
C LEU A 247 -14.42 8.09 -0.64
N LYS A 248 -15.23 8.22 -1.68
CA LYS A 248 -16.11 7.17 -2.19
C LYS A 248 -15.72 6.79 -3.61
N ILE A 249 -15.84 5.52 -3.91
CA ILE A 249 -15.46 4.93 -5.19
C ILE A 249 -16.60 4.08 -5.71
N LYS A 250 -16.90 4.24 -7.00
CA LYS A 250 -17.85 3.41 -7.71
C LYS A 250 -17.20 2.84 -8.96
N THR A 251 -17.22 1.52 -9.06
CA THR A 251 -16.74 0.77 -10.21
C THR A 251 -17.35 -0.63 -10.21
N SER A 252 -17.45 -1.25 -11.38
CA SER A 252 -17.90 -2.64 -11.49
C SER A 252 -16.96 -3.66 -10.81
N ARG A 253 -15.72 -3.26 -10.51
CA ARG A 253 -14.66 -4.10 -9.93
C ARG A 253 -14.67 -4.16 -8.40
N ILE A 254 -15.60 -3.48 -7.73
CA ILE A 254 -15.68 -3.59 -6.26
C ILE A 254 -16.01 -5.03 -5.89
N ALA A 255 -15.29 -5.55 -4.89
CA ALA A 255 -15.41 -6.93 -4.42
C ALA A 255 -16.86 -7.37 -4.26
N THR A 256 -17.14 -8.60 -4.61
CA THR A 256 -18.50 -9.17 -4.58
C THR A 256 -19.05 -9.14 -3.16
N SER A 257 -18.23 -9.50 -2.19
CA SER A 257 -18.56 -9.48 -0.77
C SER A 257 -17.30 -9.46 0.10
N LYS A 258 -17.51 -9.19 1.37
CA LYS A 258 -16.50 -9.25 2.42
C LYS A 258 -16.97 -10.22 3.50
N TRP A 259 -16.06 -11.11 3.93
CA TRP A 259 -16.29 -11.97 5.09
C TRP A 259 -15.61 -11.38 6.31
N LYS A 260 -16.38 -11.07 7.32
CA LYS A 260 -15.93 -10.50 8.59
C LYS A 260 -16.80 -11.02 9.73
N ASN A 261 -16.19 -11.33 10.88
CA ASN A 261 -16.94 -11.78 12.08
C ASN A 261 -17.91 -12.93 11.78
N ASN A 262 -17.49 -13.90 10.97
CA ASN A 262 -18.29 -15.06 10.53
C ASN A 262 -19.57 -14.70 9.73
N LYS A 263 -19.60 -13.54 9.06
CA LYS A 263 -20.74 -13.12 8.22
C LYS A 263 -20.25 -12.52 6.91
N PHE A 264 -21.03 -12.72 5.85
CA PHE A 264 -20.89 -11.99 4.61
C PHE A 264 -21.53 -10.60 4.74
N GLU A 265 -20.79 -9.58 4.35
CA GLU A 265 -21.24 -8.19 4.32
C GLU A 265 -21.12 -7.66 2.89
N SER A 266 -22.09 -6.85 2.46
CA SER A 266 -21.95 -6.04 1.25
C SER A 266 -20.85 -5.00 1.47
N ILE A 267 -20.05 -4.77 0.43
CA ILE A 267 -19.02 -3.72 0.42
C ILE A 267 -19.58 -2.41 -0.12
N LYS A 268 -20.57 -2.51 -1.02
CA LYS A 268 -21.23 -1.37 -1.68
C LYS A 268 -22.51 -0.97 -0.97
N ASP A 269 -22.81 0.32 -1.00
CA ASP A 269 -24.14 0.83 -0.68
C ASP A 269 -25.17 0.52 -1.80
N SER A 270 -26.42 0.88 -1.59
CA SER A 270 -27.52 0.65 -2.55
C SER A 270 -27.30 1.32 -3.92
N ASN A 271 -26.47 2.35 -4.00
CA ASN A 271 -26.14 3.09 -5.22
C ASN A 271 -24.84 2.61 -5.88
N GLY A 272 -24.24 1.54 -5.33
CA GLY A 272 -23.01 0.93 -5.85
C GLY A 272 -21.72 1.63 -5.43
N TRP A 273 -21.77 2.55 -4.47
CA TRP A 273 -20.59 3.23 -3.94
C TRP A 273 -19.97 2.44 -2.79
N TRP A 274 -18.65 2.43 -2.76
CA TRP A 274 -17.85 1.95 -1.65
C TRP A 274 -17.14 3.11 -0.96
N GLU A 275 -17.28 3.22 0.35
CA GLU A 275 -16.57 4.20 1.16
C GLU A 275 -15.21 3.62 1.57
N ALA A 276 -14.14 4.21 1.04
CA ALA A 276 -12.78 3.67 1.14
C ALA A 276 -12.17 3.71 2.55
N GLY A 277 -12.74 4.55 3.43
CA GLY A 277 -12.15 4.82 4.74
C GLY A 277 -10.90 5.71 4.68
N ASP A 278 -10.56 6.21 3.49
CA ASP A 278 -9.50 7.17 3.26
C ASP A 278 -10.08 8.57 3.08
N LEU A 279 -9.29 9.59 3.45
CA LEU A 279 -9.58 10.99 3.18
C LEU A 279 -8.78 11.43 1.97
N ALA A 280 -9.42 12.24 1.11
CA ALA A 280 -8.82 12.74 -0.12
C ALA A 280 -9.31 14.14 -0.45
N GLN A 281 -8.63 14.81 -1.36
CA GLN A 281 -9.07 16.06 -1.96
C GLN A 281 -8.84 16.09 -3.47
N TYR A 282 -9.59 16.93 -4.17
CA TYR A 282 -9.29 17.24 -5.56
C TYR A 282 -8.21 18.30 -5.63
N ILE A 283 -7.25 18.11 -6.51
CA ILE A 283 -6.29 19.14 -6.92
C ILE A 283 -6.41 19.36 -8.42
N THR A 284 -6.11 20.56 -8.88
CA THR A 284 -6.11 20.87 -10.33
C THR A 284 -4.75 20.47 -10.92
N LEU A 285 -4.79 19.62 -11.95
CA LEU A 285 -3.62 19.23 -12.75
C LEU A 285 -4.06 19.24 -14.22
N ASP A 286 -3.42 20.07 -15.05
CA ASP A 286 -3.76 20.25 -16.47
C ASP A 286 -5.27 20.49 -16.70
N ASN A 287 -5.87 21.41 -15.95
CA ASN A 287 -7.29 21.75 -15.96
C ASN A 287 -8.27 20.59 -15.66
N ARG A 288 -7.77 19.48 -15.10
CA ARG A 288 -8.57 18.33 -14.66
C ARG A 288 -8.44 18.13 -13.15
N LYS A 289 -9.42 17.47 -12.55
CA LYS A 289 -9.42 17.13 -11.13
C LYS A 289 -8.64 15.84 -10.90
N ALA A 290 -7.41 15.96 -10.42
CA ALA A 290 -6.60 14.83 -9.92
C ALA A 290 -6.90 14.58 -8.43
N ILE A 291 -6.62 13.38 -7.97
CA ILE A 291 -6.88 12.93 -6.60
C ILE A 291 -5.59 13.02 -5.78
N GLN A 292 -5.67 13.65 -4.63
CA GLN A 292 -4.63 13.60 -3.60
C GLN A 292 -5.19 12.90 -2.37
N ILE A 293 -4.54 11.82 -1.93
CA ILE A 293 -4.87 11.12 -0.69
C ILE A 293 -4.27 11.90 0.47
N LEU A 294 -5.09 12.15 1.49
CA LEU A 294 -4.69 12.88 2.71
C LEU A 294 -4.29 11.92 3.83
N GLY A 295 -4.87 10.72 3.89
CA GLY A 295 -4.58 9.71 4.90
C GLY A 295 -5.79 8.84 5.23
N ARG A 296 -5.66 8.01 6.27
CA ARG A 296 -6.75 7.15 6.75
C ARG A 296 -7.68 7.91 7.69
N ARG A 297 -9.00 7.78 7.49
CA ARG A 297 -10.00 8.40 8.38
C ARG A 297 -9.97 7.80 9.80
N ASP A 298 -9.70 6.50 9.90
CA ASP A 298 -9.65 5.78 11.17
C ASP A 298 -8.38 6.03 11.99
N SER A 299 -7.32 6.52 11.36
CA SER A 299 -6.09 6.97 12.01
C SER A 299 -6.04 8.49 12.23
N ALA A 300 -6.82 9.26 11.46
CA ALA A 300 -6.89 10.70 11.62
C ALA A 300 -7.44 11.07 13.00
N ILE A 301 -6.79 12.01 13.66
CA ILE A 301 -7.24 12.56 14.95
C ILE A 301 -7.74 13.99 14.78
N ASN A 302 -8.65 14.40 15.63
CA ASN A 302 -9.10 15.80 15.73
C ASN A 302 -8.47 16.42 16.98
N SER A 303 -7.51 17.31 16.78
CA SER A 303 -6.79 17.99 17.85
C SER A 303 -7.03 19.50 17.76
N GLY A 304 -7.81 20.03 18.68
CA GLY A 304 -8.12 21.47 18.71
C GLY A 304 -8.87 21.99 17.48
N GLY A 305 -9.67 21.13 16.82
CA GLY A 305 -10.39 21.48 15.59
C GLY A 305 -9.62 21.21 14.29
N GLU A 306 -8.36 20.81 14.38
CA GLU A 306 -7.55 20.43 13.23
C GLU A 306 -7.53 18.91 13.04
N THR A 307 -7.66 18.46 11.79
CA THR A 307 -7.49 17.05 11.42
C THR A 307 -6.01 16.78 11.22
N ILE A 308 -5.44 15.90 12.07
CA ILE A 308 -4.02 15.51 12.03
C ILE A 308 -3.93 14.04 11.61
N PHE A 309 -2.99 13.74 10.73
CA PHE A 309 -2.64 12.37 10.35
C PHE A 309 -1.37 11.94 11.08
N PRO A 310 -1.45 11.01 12.04
CA PRO A 310 -0.29 10.56 12.81
C PRO A 310 0.85 10.04 11.93
N GLU A 311 0.53 9.45 10.78
CA GLU A 311 1.50 8.92 9.83
C GLU A 311 2.39 10.02 9.21
N ASP A 312 1.84 11.20 8.95
CA ASP A 312 2.61 12.34 8.45
C ASP A 312 3.58 12.84 9.51
N ILE A 313 3.13 12.88 10.77
CA ILE A 313 3.98 13.25 11.91
C ILE A 313 5.10 12.22 12.12
N GLU A 314 4.79 10.92 12.02
CA GLU A 314 5.83 9.86 12.04
C GLU A 314 6.91 10.11 10.99
N MET A 315 6.49 10.39 9.75
CA MET A 315 7.43 10.62 8.65
C MET A 315 8.31 11.84 8.91
N GLU A 316 7.74 12.95 9.36
CA GLU A 316 8.49 14.16 9.67
C GLU A 316 9.48 13.94 10.82
N LEU A 317 9.06 13.28 11.89
CA LEU A 317 9.91 12.92 13.02
C LEU A 317 11.05 11.98 12.57
N MET A 318 10.77 10.96 11.76
CA MET A 318 11.80 10.06 11.26
C MET A 318 12.84 10.76 10.37
N LYS A 319 12.45 11.79 9.61
CA LYS A 319 13.40 12.66 8.88
C LYS A 319 14.32 13.40 9.82
N ILE A 320 13.78 14.04 10.86
CA ILE A 320 14.54 14.74 11.88
C ILE A 320 15.52 13.79 12.58
N ILE A 321 15.03 12.61 13.00
CA ILE A 321 15.82 11.57 13.65
C ILE A 321 16.98 11.11 12.75
N SER A 322 16.72 10.88 11.47
CA SER A 322 17.74 10.45 10.51
C SER A 322 18.77 11.56 10.23
N LYS A 323 18.31 12.79 9.98
CA LYS A 323 19.18 13.95 9.69
C LYS A 323 20.15 14.25 10.84
N ASN A 324 19.68 14.14 12.08
CA ASN A 324 20.45 14.45 13.28
C ASN A 324 21.10 13.21 13.93
N GLN A 325 21.06 12.06 13.26
CA GLN A 325 21.63 10.79 13.73
C GLN A 325 21.17 10.38 15.14
N ILE A 326 19.93 10.73 15.50
CA ILE A 326 19.35 10.45 16.80
C ILE A 326 19.21 8.92 16.97
N PRO A 327 19.57 8.33 18.14
CA PRO A 327 19.63 6.90 18.33
C PRO A 327 18.23 6.27 18.54
N ILE A 328 17.27 6.58 17.69
CA ILE A 328 15.94 5.98 17.63
C ILE A 328 15.90 5.04 16.43
N LYS A 329 15.39 3.83 16.63
CA LYS A 329 15.26 2.79 15.62
C LYS A 329 13.93 2.86 14.88
N ASP A 330 12.85 3.10 15.62
CA ASP A 330 11.48 3.17 15.09
C ASP A 330 10.63 4.07 15.98
N ILE A 331 9.59 4.66 15.40
CA ILE A 331 8.63 5.52 16.09
C ILE A 331 7.23 5.18 15.62
N PHE A 332 6.27 5.23 16.53
CA PHE A 332 4.84 5.14 16.24
C PHE A 332 4.10 6.28 16.90
N VAL A 333 3.39 7.08 16.12
CA VAL A 333 2.58 8.20 16.60
C VAL A 333 1.10 7.80 16.57
N LEU A 334 0.37 8.09 17.64
CA LEU A 334 -1.06 7.84 17.72
C LEU A 334 -1.79 8.87 18.56
N GLY A 335 -3.11 8.93 18.36
CA GLY A 335 -3.99 9.80 19.13
C GLY A 335 -4.41 9.19 20.45
N VAL A 336 -4.41 10.01 21.50
CA VAL A 336 -5.03 9.71 22.79
C VAL A 336 -6.07 10.77 23.12
N SER A 337 -7.09 10.41 23.91
CA SER A 337 -8.12 11.36 24.34
C SER A 337 -7.54 12.47 25.20
N ASP A 338 -7.96 13.71 24.96
CA ASP A 338 -7.58 14.91 25.70
C ASP A 338 -8.82 15.75 26.00
N LYS A 339 -8.96 16.22 27.26
CA LYS A 339 -10.14 16.96 27.70
C LYS A 339 -10.31 18.33 27.02
N LYS A 340 -9.20 19.00 26.67
CA LYS A 340 -9.20 20.34 26.09
C LYS A 340 -9.19 20.31 24.57
N TRP A 341 -8.45 19.39 23.98
CA TRP A 341 -8.18 19.32 22.54
C TRP A 341 -9.01 18.25 21.82
N GLY A 342 -9.82 17.46 22.55
CA GLY A 342 -10.50 16.28 22.02
C GLY A 342 -9.54 15.10 21.91
N GLN A 343 -8.48 15.25 21.12
CA GLN A 343 -7.39 14.27 21.03
C GLN A 343 -6.04 14.99 20.96
N ARG A 344 -4.97 14.35 21.43
CA ARG A 344 -3.59 14.79 21.31
C ARG A 344 -2.71 13.64 20.83
N LEU A 345 -1.65 14.00 20.11
CA LEU A 345 -0.65 13.03 19.69
C LEU A 345 0.24 12.58 20.85
N VAL A 346 0.61 11.30 20.84
CA VAL A 346 1.69 10.75 21.66
C VAL A 346 2.61 9.92 20.77
N ALA A 347 3.88 9.78 21.16
CA ALA A 347 4.86 9.04 20.39
C ALA A 347 5.46 7.89 21.20
N LEU A 348 5.38 6.67 20.68
CA LEU A 348 6.11 5.50 21.18
C LEU A 348 7.41 5.40 20.41
N THR A 349 8.52 5.31 21.11
CA THR A 349 9.86 5.28 20.53
C THR A 349 10.58 3.98 20.87
N LYS A 350 11.27 3.42 19.89
CA LYS A 350 12.18 2.31 20.07
C LYS A 350 13.60 2.79 19.87
N PHE A 351 14.38 2.83 20.94
CA PHE A 351 15.75 3.32 20.89
C PHE A 351 16.74 2.27 20.36
N LYS A 352 17.88 2.73 19.83
CA LYS A 352 19.06 1.91 19.50
C LYS A 352 19.92 1.82 20.76
N GLY A 353 20.15 0.63 21.28
CA GLY A 353 20.95 0.41 22.52
C GLY A 353 20.10 0.41 23.81
N LYS A 354 20.61 -0.34 24.82
CA LYS A 354 19.88 -0.58 26.08
C LYS A 354 20.16 0.46 27.17
N GLU A 355 21.35 1.08 27.17
CA GLU A 355 21.88 1.89 28.27
C GLU A 355 21.82 3.42 28.05
N LEU A 356 21.05 3.88 27.07
CA LEU A 356 20.95 5.32 26.78
C LEU A 356 20.03 6.01 27.79
N ASN A 357 20.47 7.16 28.32
CA ASN A 357 19.58 8.08 29.00
C ASN A 357 18.58 8.64 27.96
N ARG A 358 17.29 8.41 28.16
CA ARG A 358 16.22 8.76 27.22
C ARG A 358 15.89 10.26 27.26
N TYR A 359 15.96 10.84 28.42
CA TYR A 359 15.55 12.24 28.63
C TYR A 359 16.28 13.27 27.73
N PRO A 360 17.61 13.29 27.63
CA PRO A 360 18.30 14.24 26.74
C PRO A 360 17.94 14.05 25.26
N ILE A 361 17.65 12.79 24.85
CA ILE A 361 17.28 12.49 23.47
C ILE A 361 15.89 13.08 23.16
N ILE A 362 14.95 12.93 24.08
CA ILE A 362 13.60 13.49 23.92
C ILE A 362 13.61 15.02 24.04
N SER A 363 14.41 15.58 24.94
CA SER A 363 14.61 17.04 25.00
C SER A 363 15.11 17.59 23.66
N LEU A 364 16.13 16.99 23.08
CA LEU A 364 16.63 17.38 21.76
C LEU A 364 15.55 17.28 20.68
N LEU A 365 14.73 16.23 20.69
CA LEU A 365 13.62 16.12 19.73
C LEU A 365 12.59 17.22 19.92
N ASN A 366 12.23 17.55 21.16
CA ASN A 366 11.30 18.63 21.45
C ASN A 366 11.84 19.99 20.98
N ASP A 367 13.13 20.25 21.17
CA ASP A 367 13.80 21.48 20.68
C ASP A 367 13.76 21.54 19.14
N LEU A 368 14.03 20.41 18.46
CA LEU A 368 14.02 20.35 16.99
C LEU A 368 12.62 20.50 16.36
N ILE A 369 11.56 20.35 17.14
CA ILE A 369 10.17 20.55 16.70
C ILE A 369 9.51 21.74 17.42
N GLU A 370 10.31 22.64 18.04
CA GLU A 370 9.77 23.75 18.81
C GLU A 370 8.83 24.64 17.99
N ASP A 371 9.15 24.86 16.72
CA ASP A 371 8.35 25.69 15.80
C ASP A 371 7.09 24.98 15.25
N TRP A 372 6.88 23.71 15.58
CA TRP A 372 5.68 23.01 15.10
C TRP A 372 4.42 23.54 15.79
N GLN A 373 3.28 23.47 15.07
CA GLN A 373 1.98 23.77 15.67
C GLN A 373 1.71 22.83 16.86
N PRO A 374 1.12 23.33 17.97
CA PRO A 374 0.86 22.53 19.18
C PRO A 374 0.05 21.25 18.92
N SER A 375 -0.88 21.26 17.93
CA SER A 375 -1.67 20.12 17.50
C SER A 375 -0.82 18.99 16.92
N LYS A 376 0.32 19.31 16.29
CA LYS A 376 1.24 18.38 15.63
C LYS A 376 2.35 17.85 16.53
N LYS A 377 2.56 18.47 17.69
CA LYS A 377 3.58 18.04 18.65
C LYS A 377 3.09 16.86 19.49
N PRO A 378 3.87 15.78 19.64
CA PRO A 378 3.56 14.76 20.63
C PRO A 378 3.48 15.38 22.03
N LEU A 379 2.37 15.12 22.73
CA LEU A 379 2.17 15.54 24.13
C LEU A 379 3.13 14.80 25.06
N ASN A 380 3.31 13.49 24.77
CA ASN A 380 4.13 12.60 25.57
C ASN A 380 4.93 11.67 24.67
N TRP A 381 6.10 11.28 25.16
CA TRP A 381 6.99 10.29 24.54
C TRP A 381 7.11 9.07 25.45
N TYR A 382 7.13 7.88 24.85
CA TYR A 382 7.21 6.63 25.59
C TYR A 382 8.37 5.78 25.10
N ASP A 383 9.19 5.23 26.01
CA ASP A 383 10.18 4.20 25.64
C ASP A 383 9.47 2.85 25.50
N CYS A 384 9.41 2.34 24.28
CA CYS A 384 8.75 1.10 23.95
C CYS A 384 9.71 0.11 23.26
N PRO A 385 10.56 -0.61 24.01
CA PRO A 385 11.54 -1.55 23.45
C PRO A 385 10.92 -2.66 22.60
N LYS A 386 9.67 -3.04 22.91
CA LYS A 386 8.92 -4.08 22.18
C LYS A 386 8.13 -3.54 20.98
N LEU A 387 8.28 -2.24 20.66
CA LEU A 387 7.59 -1.64 19.52
C LEU A 387 7.89 -2.45 18.25
N SER A 388 6.83 -2.89 17.59
CA SER A 388 6.92 -3.71 16.38
C SER A 388 5.64 -3.60 15.56
N ARG A 389 5.81 -3.71 14.25
CA ARG A 389 4.71 -3.86 13.31
C ARG A 389 4.29 -5.34 13.23
N ASN A 390 3.06 -5.61 12.82
CA ASN A 390 2.58 -6.97 12.59
C ASN A 390 3.26 -7.61 11.35
N ILE A 391 2.91 -8.86 11.04
CA ILE A 391 3.45 -9.61 9.91
C ILE A 391 3.25 -8.88 8.56
N ASN A 392 2.19 -8.08 8.45
CA ASN A 392 1.88 -7.25 7.28
C ASN A 392 2.56 -5.88 7.32
N LYS A 393 3.55 -5.68 8.19
CA LYS A 393 4.30 -4.42 8.42
C LYS A 393 3.41 -3.22 8.80
N LYS A 394 2.21 -3.47 9.37
CA LYS A 394 1.27 -2.44 9.83
C LYS A 394 1.30 -2.30 11.34
N TRP A 395 1.03 -1.10 11.85
CA TRP A 395 0.81 -0.85 13.26
C TRP A 395 -0.53 -1.43 13.74
N GLU A 396 -0.53 -2.04 14.92
CA GLU A 396 -1.73 -2.54 15.61
C GLU A 396 -2.18 -1.47 16.61
N ILE A 397 -2.93 -0.47 16.14
CA ILE A 397 -3.29 0.74 16.90
C ILE A 397 -3.86 0.38 18.29
N LYS A 398 -4.85 -0.52 18.34
CA LYS A 398 -5.48 -0.92 19.58
C LYS A 398 -4.51 -1.50 20.61
N LYS A 399 -3.60 -2.37 20.17
CA LYS A 399 -2.55 -2.97 21.01
C LYS A 399 -1.69 -1.89 21.67
N TRP A 400 -1.31 -0.87 20.92
CA TRP A 400 -0.44 0.19 21.43
C TRP A 400 -1.19 1.24 22.24
N GLN A 401 -2.47 1.50 21.95
CA GLN A 401 -3.34 2.28 22.84
C GLN A 401 -3.52 1.62 24.20
N ASP A 402 -3.77 0.30 24.22
CA ASP A 402 -3.87 -0.46 25.46
C ASP A 402 -2.52 -0.47 26.21
N TRP A 403 -1.39 -0.56 25.49
CA TRP A 403 -0.06 -0.51 26.10
C TRP A 403 0.22 0.83 26.80
N ILE A 404 -0.13 1.97 26.19
CA ILE A 404 0.04 3.32 26.77
C ILE A 404 -0.70 3.44 28.12
N ALA A 405 -1.87 2.86 28.26
CA ALA A 405 -2.68 2.95 29.48
C ALA A 405 -1.96 2.40 30.72
N PHE A 406 -0.98 1.51 30.54
CA PHE A 406 -0.24 0.88 31.64
C PHE A 406 1.24 1.32 31.73
N ASN A 407 1.68 2.27 30.91
CA ASN A 407 3.07 2.71 30.88
C ASN A 407 3.17 4.23 31.14
N LYS A 408 4.29 4.63 31.74
CA LYS A 408 4.57 6.05 31.99
C LYS A 408 5.36 6.67 30.84
N PRO A 409 5.10 7.95 30.52
CA PRO A 409 5.91 8.67 29.56
C PRO A 409 7.34 8.91 30.10
N ILE A 410 8.25 9.22 29.17
CA ILE A 410 9.59 9.72 29.46
C ILE A 410 9.42 11.19 29.86
N ASN A 411 9.70 11.52 31.10
CA ASN A 411 9.63 12.88 31.63
C ASN A 411 11.03 13.51 31.71
#